data_0dc04034e375e3d016cc94e1203b2633
#
_entry.id   0dc04034e375e3d016cc94e1203b2633
#
_cell.length_a   1.000
_cell.length_b   1.000
_cell.length_c   1.000
_cell.angle_alpha   90.00
_cell.angle_beta   90.00
_cell.angle_gamma   90.00
#
_symmetry.space_group_name_H-M   'P 1'
#
loop_
_entity.id
_entity.type
_entity.pdbx_description
1 polymer ?
#
loop_
_entity_poly.entity_id
_entity_poly.type
_entity_poly.pdbx_seq_one_letter_code
_entity_poly.pdbx_strand_id
1 'polypeptide(L)'
;PGSLVELGIFCNKSELFKKILIVASAEEVYGEDSFIYLGPLEYIKKKVSSSVVIYPWPDPEVLKYDNDFLDDLCVNIKEKLSSIPKTEQFSKDNSGHIALLITEIISLCAPIQLSEIESALN
;
A
#
# COMPACT_ATOMS: atom_id res chain seq x y z
N PRO A 1 -11.98 -2.31 10.91
CA PRO A 1 -11.05 -3.23 11.61
C PRO A 1 -9.96 -3.80 10.71
N GLY A 2 -10.27 -4.21 9.45
CA GLY A 2 -9.28 -4.79 8.52
C GLY A 2 -8.12 -3.86 8.20
N SER A 3 -8.40 -2.60 7.88
CA SER A 3 -7.38 -1.60 7.54
C SER A 3 -6.38 -1.34 8.66
N LEU A 4 -6.78 -1.48 9.94
CA LEU A 4 -5.87 -1.35 11.08
C LEU A 4 -4.90 -2.51 11.19
N VAL A 5 -5.35 -3.73 10.89
CA VAL A 5 -4.50 -4.92 10.88
C VAL A 5 -3.48 -4.80 9.74
N GLU A 6 -3.92 -4.39 8.55
CA GLU A 6 -3.04 -4.13 7.41
C GLU A 6 -2.01 -3.05 7.72
N LEU A 7 -2.42 -1.93 8.33
CA LEU A 7 -1.52 -0.87 8.76
C LEU A 7 -0.46 -1.39 9.74
N GLY A 8 -0.85 -2.23 10.70
CA GLY A 8 0.07 -2.87 11.64
C GLY A 8 1.09 -3.78 10.95
N ILE A 9 0.67 -4.52 9.92
CA ILE A 9 1.57 -5.35 9.11
C ILE A 9 2.56 -4.47 8.33
N PHE A 10 2.07 -3.41 7.69
CA PHE A 10 2.92 -2.52 6.88
C PHE A 10 3.92 -1.73 7.72
N CYS A 11 3.58 -1.36 8.97
CA CYS A 11 4.50 -0.67 9.88
C CYS A 11 5.78 -1.45 10.19
N ASN A 12 5.74 -2.78 10.09
CA ASN A 12 6.91 -3.62 10.32
C ASN A 12 7.80 -3.79 9.07
N LYS A 13 7.41 -3.21 7.92
CA LYS A 13 8.11 -3.36 6.65
C LYS A 13 8.46 -2.00 6.06
N SER A 14 9.55 -1.41 6.55
CA SER A 14 9.97 -0.05 6.15
C SER A 14 10.25 0.09 4.64
N GLU A 15 10.62 -0.98 3.97
CA GLU A 15 10.79 -1.04 2.51
C GLU A 15 9.51 -0.74 1.73
N LEU A 16 8.35 -0.98 2.34
CA LEU A 16 7.06 -0.68 1.73
C LEU A 16 6.66 0.80 1.84
N PHE A 17 7.26 1.57 2.77
CA PHE A 17 6.81 2.95 3.02
C PHE A 17 6.88 3.85 1.79
N LYS A 18 7.84 3.61 0.90
CA LYS A 18 7.93 4.33 -0.37
C LYS A 18 6.88 3.89 -1.40
N LYS A 19 6.31 2.70 -1.24
CA LYS A 19 5.37 2.08 -2.19
C LYS A 19 3.90 2.24 -1.76
N ILE A 20 3.61 2.62 -0.50
CA ILE A 20 2.26 2.79 0.02
C ILE A 20 1.84 4.26 0.04
N LEU A 21 0.55 4.50 -0.10
CA LEU A 21 -0.12 5.76 0.20
C LEU A 21 -1.28 5.46 1.16
N ILE A 22 -1.22 6.03 2.35
CA ILE A 22 -2.25 5.89 3.36
C ILE A 22 -3.08 7.17 3.35
N VAL A 23 -4.37 7.00 3.13
CA VAL A 23 -5.35 8.09 3.20
C VAL A 23 -6.11 7.93 4.51
N ALA A 24 -6.07 8.92 5.37
CA ALA A 24 -6.68 8.88 6.68
C ALA A 24 -7.68 10.02 6.88
N SER A 25 -8.72 9.77 7.68
CA SER A 25 -9.69 10.77 8.10
C SER A 25 -9.06 11.73 9.11
N ALA A 26 -9.26 13.04 8.92
CA ALA A 26 -8.79 14.05 9.84
C ALA A 26 -9.42 13.90 11.23
N GLU A 27 -10.70 13.55 11.28
CA GLU A 27 -11.43 13.35 12.52
C GLU A 27 -10.86 12.18 13.34
N GLU A 28 -10.51 11.09 12.67
CA GLU A 28 -9.92 9.90 13.30
C GLU A 28 -8.46 10.13 13.74
N VAL A 29 -7.74 10.92 12.96
CA VAL A 29 -6.30 11.18 13.20
C VAL A 29 -6.08 12.20 14.31
N TYR A 30 -6.90 13.27 14.34
CA TYR A 30 -6.75 14.37 15.28
C TYR A 30 -7.66 14.21 16.52
N GLY A 31 -8.41 13.12 16.63
CA GLY A 31 -9.15 12.76 17.84
C GLY A 31 -8.21 12.64 19.04
N GLU A 32 -8.70 13.02 20.23
CA GLU A 32 -7.95 12.88 21.47
C GLU A 32 -7.53 11.42 21.66
N ASP A 33 -6.24 11.20 21.92
CA ASP A 33 -5.64 9.87 22.17
C ASP A 33 -5.76 8.87 20.99
N SER A 34 -5.78 9.34 19.75
CA SER A 34 -5.82 8.45 18.60
C SER A 34 -4.60 7.53 18.54
N PHE A 35 -4.80 6.27 18.89
CA PHE A 35 -3.78 5.22 18.79
C PHE A 35 -3.22 5.10 17.37
N ILE A 36 -4.05 5.33 16.34
CA ILE A 36 -3.67 5.25 14.93
C ILE A 36 -2.66 6.33 14.58
N TYR A 37 -2.89 7.55 15.07
CA TYR A 37 -1.99 8.68 14.80
C TYR A 37 -0.70 8.61 15.60
N LEU A 38 -0.80 8.38 16.92
CA LEU A 38 0.36 8.35 17.82
C LEU A 38 1.30 7.17 17.58
N GLY A 39 0.81 6.13 16.94
CA GLY A 39 1.60 4.94 16.63
C GLY A 39 1.98 4.85 15.14
N PRO A 40 1.25 4.00 14.38
CA PRO A 40 1.68 3.59 13.05
C PRO A 40 1.76 4.74 12.03
N LEU A 41 0.78 5.64 11.99
CA LEU A 41 0.77 6.73 11.00
C LEU A 41 1.92 7.71 11.21
N GLU A 42 2.15 8.12 12.46
CA GLU A 42 3.25 9.02 12.78
C GLU A 42 4.60 8.38 12.49
N TYR A 43 4.76 7.11 12.78
CA TYR A 43 5.98 6.37 12.47
C TYR A 43 6.27 6.35 10.96
N ILE A 44 5.29 6.01 10.13
CA ILE A 44 5.42 6.00 8.68
C ILE A 44 5.68 7.42 8.15
N LYS A 45 4.90 8.41 8.63
CA LYS A 45 5.02 9.81 8.21
C LYS A 45 6.39 10.42 8.52
N LYS A 46 6.99 10.07 9.65
CA LYS A 46 8.36 10.48 10.02
C LYS A 46 9.42 9.88 9.08
N LYS A 47 9.18 8.67 8.57
CA LYS A 47 10.12 7.99 7.66
C LYS A 47 9.96 8.45 6.22
N VAL A 48 8.71 8.55 5.75
CA VAL A 48 8.36 8.95 4.38
C VAL A 48 7.09 9.80 4.43
N SER A 49 7.23 11.11 4.49
CA SER A 49 6.12 12.06 4.66
C SER A 49 5.07 11.96 3.55
N SER A 50 5.49 11.69 2.31
CA SER A 50 4.61 11.52 1.15
C SER A 50 3.79 10.22 1.16
N SER A 51 3.92 9.39 2.18
CA SER A 51 3.18 8.13 2.29
C SER A 51 1.91 8.24 3.13
N VAL A 52 1.65 9.40 3.72
CA VAL A 52 0.45 9.64 4.54
C VAL A 52 -0.17 10.98 4.13
N VAL A 53 -1.42 10.93 3.71
CA VAL A 53 -2.26 12.10 3.45
C VAL A 53 -3.49 12.06 4.35
N ILE A 54 -3.91 13.21 4.82
CA ILE A 54 -4.98 13.33 5.81
C ILE A 54 -5.99 14.33 5.26
N TYR A 55 -7.25 13.88 5.10
CA TYR A 55 -8.34 14.69 4.60
C TYR A 55 -9.53 14.68 5.57
N PRO A 56 -10.33 15.74 5.62
CA PRO A 56 -11.62 15.69 6.27
C PRO A 56 -12.50 14.67 5.54
N TRP A 57 -13.19 13.81 6.31
CA TRP A 57 -14.12 12.83 5.73
C TRP A 57 -15.47 13.50 5.49
N PRO A 58 -16.21 13.10 4.48
CA PRO A 58 -17.52 13.70 4.22
C PRO A 58 -18.49 13.35 5.36
N ASP A 59 -19.40 14.27 5.62
CA ASP A 59 -20.51 14.01 6.53
C ASP A 59 -21.27 12.73 6.09
N PRO A 60 -21.43 11.74 6.96
CA PRO A 60 -22.12 10.50 6.66
C PRO A 60 -23.55 10.67 6.14
N GLU A 61 -24.22 11.76 6.52
CA GLU A 61 -25.58 12.07 6.06
C GLU A 61 -25.61 12.64 4.65
N VAL A 62 -24.59 13.38 4.27
CA VAL A 62 -24.54 14.08 2.97
C VAL A 62 -23.80 13.23 1.92
N LEU A 63 -22.85 12.41 2.32
CA LEU A 63 -22.01 11.55 1.44
C LEU A 63 -21.41 12.32 0.23
N LYS A 64 -21.17 13.61 0.39
CA LYS A 64 -20.62 14.45 -0.66
C LYS A 64 -19.19 14.82 -0.34
N TYR A 65 -18.26 14.35 -1.16
CA TYR A 65 -16.86 14.76 -1.11
C TYR A 65 -16.69 16.17 -1.70
N ASP A 66 -15.77 16.93 -1.12
CA ASP A 66 -15.28 18.15 -1.73
C ASP A 66 -14.41 17.80 -2.95
N ASN A 67 -14.73 18.39 -4.10
CA ASN A 67 -14.00 18.14 -5.33
C ASN A 67 -12.52 18.56 -5.22
N ASP A 68 -12.22 19.62 -4.48
CA ASP A 68 -10.85 20.09 -4.30
C ASP A 68 -9.99 19.04 -3.57
N PHE A 69 -10.58 18.33 -2.59
CA PHE A 69 -9.89 17.21 -1.91
C PHE A 69 -9.71 16.00 -2.82
N LEU A 70 -10.68 15.69 -3.67
CA LEU A 70 -10.57 14.61 -4.64
C LEU A 70 -9.49 14.91 -5.68
N ASP A 71 -9.41 16.13 -6.16
CA ASP A 71 -8.39 16.57 -7.11
C ASP A 71 -6.99 16.50 -6.49
N ASP A 72 -6.82 16.98 -5.26
CA ASP A 72 -5.55 16.88 -4.52
C ASP A 72 -5.17 15.42 -4.25
N LEU A 73 -6.12 14.57 -3.86
CA LEU A 73 -5.87 13.15 -3.70
C LEU A 73 -5.41 12.50 -5.01
N CYS A 74 -6.05 12.86 -6.14
CA CYS A 74 -5.63 12.38 -7.46
C CYS A 74 -4.20 12.80 -7.81
N VAL A 75 -3.79 14.03 -7.45
CA VAL A 75 -2.41 14.50 -7.61
C VAL A 75 -1.46 13.66 -6.77
N ASN A 76 -1.74 13.49 -5.48
CA ASN A 76 -0.91 12.67 -4.57
C ASN A 76 -0.76 11.22 -5.05
N ILE A 77 -1.82 10.61 -5.56
CA ILE A 77 -1.77 9.25 -6.14
C ILE A 77 -0.86 9.22 -7.38
N LYS A 78 -1.01 10.18 -8.29
CA LYS A 78 -0.19 10.26 -9.51
C LYS A 78 1.29 10.47 -9.19
N GLU A 79 1.60 11.35 -8.25
CA GLU A 79 2.97 11.59 -7.79
C GLU A 79 3.55 10.32 -7.17
N LYS A 80 2.78 9.65 -6.31
CA LYS A 80 3.20 8.39 -5.70
C LYS A 80 3.50 7.31 -6.75
N LEU A 81 2.58 7.09 -7.69
CA LEU A 81 2.77 6.14 -8.78
C LEU A 81 3.97 6.48 -9.67
N SER A 82 4.22 7.77 -9.90
CA SER A 82 5.37 8.24 -10.69
C SER A 82 6.70 8.04 -9.96
N SER A 83 6.69 8.06 -8.63
CA SER A 83 7.87 7.84 -7.80
C SER A 83 8.28 6.38 -7.66
N ILE A 84 7.37 5.44 -7.97
CA ILE A 84 7.65 3.99 -7.92
C ILE A 84 8.41 3.58 -9.18
N PRO A 85 9.56 2.90 -9.04
CA PRO A 85 10.28 2.36 -10.19
C PRO A 85 9.37 1.45 -11.04
N LYS A 86 9.32 1.71 -12.35
CA LYS A 86 8.51 0.91 -13.28
C LYS A 86 9.14 -0.43 -13.64
N THR A 87 10.42 -0.57 -13.37
CA THR A 87 11.20 -1.78 -13.62
C THR A 87 12.03 -2.09 -12.38
N GLU A 88 12.03 -3.34 -11.97
CA GLU A 88 12.83 -3.85 -10.89
C GLU A 88 13.57 -5.10 -11.38
N GLN A 89 14.84 -5.26 -11.01
CA GLN A 89 15.56 -6.48 -11.36
C GLN A 89 14.98 -7.65 -10.56
N PHE A 90 14.82 -8.80 -11.23
CA PHE A 90 14.37 -10.02 -10.61
C PHE A 90 15.30 -10.41 -9.44
N SER A 91 14.72 -10.73 -8.31
CA SER A 91 15.43 -11.26 -7.15
C SER A 91 14.70 -12.47 -6.60
N LYS A 92 15.42 -13.57 -6.40
CA LYS A 92 14.89 -14.79 -5.75
C LYS A 92 14.47 -14.55 -4.29
N ASP A 93 15.05 -13.55 -3.63
CA ASP A 93 14.73 -13.20 -2.25
C ASP A 93 13.46 -12.34 -2.12
N ASN A 94 12.92 -11.86 -3.24
CA ASN A 94 11.68 -11.10 -3.28
C ASN A 94 10.49 -12.04 -3.56
N SER A 95 9.70 -12.29 -2.52
CA SER A 95 8.52 -13.17 -2.62
C SER A 95 7.49 -12.72 -3.67
N GLY A 96 7.40 -11.40 -3.93
CA GLY A 96 6.54 -10.86 -5.00
C GLY A 96 7.04 -11.25 -6.39
N HIS A 97 8.35 -11.22 -6.62
CA HIS A 97 8.95 -11.66 -7.88
C HIS A 97 8.74 -13.15 -8.11
N ILE A 98 8.89 -13.96 -7.06
CA ILE A 98 8.61 -15.41 -7.13
C ILE A 98 7.13 -15.66 -7.42
N ALA A 99 6.21 -14.96 -6.76
CA ALA A 99 4.77 -15.12 -7.00
C ALA A 99 4.40 -14.76 -8.45
N LEU A 100 4.95 -13.69 -9.01
CA LEU A 100 4.76 -13.32 -10.42
C LEU A 100 5.31 -14.41 -11.34
N LEU A 101 6.52 -14.90 -11.09
CA LEU A 101 7.13 -15.96 -11.91
C LEU A 101 6.28 -17.23 -11.89
N ILE A 102 5.78 -17.64 -10.72
CA ILE A 102 4.87 -18.79 -10.60
C ILE A 102 3.60 -18.57 -11.43
N THR A 103 3.02 -17.36 -11.34
CA THR A 103 1.81 -17.02 -12.11
C THR A 103 2.06 -17.11 -13.62
N GLU A 104 3.20 -16.62 -14.11
CA GLU A 104 3.56 -16.72 -15.51
C GLU A 104 3.79 -18.17 -15.95
N ILE A 105 4.49 -18.97 -15.16
CA ILE A 105 4.69 -20.40 -15.43
C ILE A 105 3.33 -21.13 -15.54
N ILE A 106 2.42 -20.89 -14.59
CA ILE A 106 1.08 -21.47 -14.65
C ILE A 106 0.32 -21.02 -15.89
N SER A 107 0.40 -19.74 -16.22
CA SER A 107 -0.30 -19.17 -17.38
C SER A 107 0.19 -19.75 -18.72
N LEU A 108 1.49 -20.01 -18.82
CA LEU A 108 2.10 -20.50 -20.06
C LEU A 108 2.03 -22.04 -20.19
N CYS A 109 2.05 -22.76 -19.07
CA CYS A 109 2.22 -24.22 -19.05
C CYS A 109 0.97 -24.97 -18.52
N ALA A 110 -0.13 -24.27 -18.28
CA ALA A 110 -1.34 -24.96 -17.77
C ALA A 110 -1.89 -26.03 -18.73
N PRO A 111 -2.29 -27.22 -18.23
CA PRO A 111 -2.22 -27.64 -16.82
C PRO A 111 -0.80 -28.04 -16.39
N ILE A 112 -0.37 -27.58 -15.22
CA ILE A 112 0.97 -27.85 -14.64
C ILE A 112 0.83 -28.41 -13.23
N GLN A 113 1.69 -29.35 -12.83
CA GLN A 113 1.72 -29.92 -11.49
C GLN A 113 2.66 -29.12 -10.57
N LEU A 114 2.41 -29.18 -9.27
CA LEU A 114 3.24 -28.48 -8.27
C LEU A 114 4.72 -28.87 -8.36
N SER A 115 5.00 -30.18 -8.57
CA SER A 115 6.37 -30.70 -8.72
C SER A 115 7.11 -30.14 -9.93
N GLU A 116 6.39 -29.80 -10.99
CA GLU A 116 6.96 -29.20 -12.20
C GLU A 116 7.29 -27.72 -11.95
N ILE A 117 6.43 -27.00 -11.20
CA ILE A 117 6.71 -25.63 -10.76
C ILE A 117 7.96 -25.60 -9.87
N GLU A 118 8.03 -26.49 -8.89
CA GLU A 118 9.20 -26.60 -7.99
C GLU A 118 10.49 -26.87 -8.77
N SER A 119 10.43 -27.74 -9.79
CA SER A 119 11.58 -28.02 -10.65
C SER A 119 12.00 -26.84 -11.49
N ALA A 120 11.08 -26.00 -11.93
CA ALA A 120 11.37 -24.80 -12.73
C ALA A 120 11.95 -23.64 -11.93
N LEU A 121 11.72 -23.62 -10.61
CA LEU A 121 12.20 -22.57 -9.72
C LEU A 121 13.59 -22.83 -9.10
N ASN A 122 14.10 -24.06 -9.18
CA ASN A 122 15.42 -24.48 -8.69
C ASN A 122 16.50 -24.28 -9.76
#